data_d6ca192628c9e7610ae78f8408b5f572
#
_entry.id   d6ca192628c9e7610ae78f8408b5f572
#
_cell.length_a   1.000
_cell.length_b   1.000
_cell.length_c   1.000
_cell.angle_alpha   90.00
_cell.angle_beta   90.00
_cell.angle_gamma   90.00
#
_symmetry.space_group_name_H-M   'P 1'
#
loop_
_entity.id
_entity.type
_entity.pdbx_description
1 polymer ?
#
loop_
_entity_poly.entity_id
_entity_poly.type
_entity_poly.pdbx_seq_one_letter_code
_entity_poly.pdbx_strand_id
1 'polypeptide(L)'
;PYSGTSMAEYFMYRGEHTLIVYDDLSKQANAYRELSLLMRRPPGREAFPGDVFFCHSRLLERSSKLSAELGGGSLTSLPIIETLEGEVSAYIPTNVISITDGQIYLQPDLFFSGIRPAMNAGVSVSRVGGAAQIKGMKGVAGGLRLDLAAFRELEAFAQLGTDLDPATQAQLDRGYRMVELLKQNQFSPMPVAEQVVMIYAGTKGHLDSVPINDVAQWEADFLEFIRDQKSEILTGITESGDIGDDLEQQLLGAIDEFNRLQDGIEAAEEASDGAAEADEAPADEAPADEAPAEE
;
A
#
# COMPACT_ATOMS: atom_id res chain seq x y z
N PRO A 1 10.94 25.52 4.78
CA PRO A 1 9.96 25.11 3.74
C PRO A 1 9.93 26.08 2.55
N TYR A 2 9.83 27.40 2.76
CA TYR A 2 9.76 28.37 1.65
C TYR A 2 10.96 28.33 0.69
N SER A 3 12.18 28.19 1.23
CA SER A 3 13.39 28.11 0.40
C SER A 3 13.42 26.81 -0.40
N GLY A 4 13.01 25.68 0.21
CA GLY A 4 12.90 24.40 -0.49
C GLY A 4 11.88 24.44 -1.60
N THR A 5 10.72 25.08 -1.36
CA THR A 5 9.70 25.28 -2.40
C THR A 5 10.23 26.10 -3.58
N SER A 6 11.00 27.18 -3.31
CA SER A 6 11.58 27.99 -4.38
C SER A 6 12.60 27.22 -5.22
N MET A 7 13.35 26.29 -4.63
CA MET A 7 14.22 25.39 -5.38
C MET A 7 13.41 24.39 -6.23
N ALA A 8 12.32 23.86 -5.71
CA ALA A 8 11.45 22.95 -6.46
C ALA A 8 10.71 23.65 -7.60
N GLU A 9 10.27 24.90 -7.41
CA GLU A 9 9.66 25.74 -8.45
C GLU A 9 10.61 25.99 -9.62
N TYR A 10 11.91 26.12 -9.37
CA TYR A 10 12.90 26.30 -10.43
C TYR A 10 12.84 25.19 -11.46
N PHE A 11 12.72 23.94 -11.03
CA PHE A 11 12.58 22.79 -11.94
C PHE A 11 11.18 22.72 -12.57
N MET A 12 10.13 23.01 -11.78
CA MET A 12 8.75 23.06 -12.31
C MET A 12 8.60 24.03 -13.48
N TYR A 13 9.18 25.25 -13.36
CA TYR A 13 9.12 26.24 -14.43
C TYR A 13 10.00 25.90 -15.65
N ARG A 14 10.85 24.89 -15.54
CA ARG A 14 11.59 24.32 -16.66
C ARG A 14 10.86 23.17 -17.37
N GLY A 15 9.63 22.88 -16.96
CA GLY A 15 8.82 21.82 -17.51
C GLY A 15 9.05 20.45 -16.84
N GLU A 16 9.82 20.40 -15.76
CA GLU A 16 10.12 19.18 -15.04
C GLU A 16 9.05 18.89 -13.97
N HIS A 17 8.99 17.63 -13.49
CA HIS A 17 8.09 17.21 -12.43
C HIS A 17 8.87 17.05 -11.14
N THR A 18 8.44 17.75 -10.09
CA THR A 18 9.14 17.82 -8.81
C THR A 18 8.27 17.33 -7.67
N LEU A 19 8.90 16.72 -6.67
CA LEU A 19 8.29 16.32 -5.42
C LEU A 19 9.03 16.98 -4.26
N ILE A 20 8.28 17.55 -3.31
CA ILE A 20 8.82 18.09 -2.07
C ILE A 20 8.08 17.50 -0.88
N VAL A 21 8.82 17.07 0.14
CA VAL A 21 8.28 16.59 1.41
C VAL A 21 8.63 17.59 2.49
N TYR A 22 7.63 18.02 3.26
CA TYR A 22 7.83 18.91 4.42
C TYR A 22 7.70 18.07 5.70
N ASP A 23 8.80 17.75 6.32
CA ASP A 23 8.84 16.97 7.58
C ASP A 23 9.39 17.86 8.72
N ASP A 24 8.52 18.56 9.46
CA ASP A 24 7.07 18.66 9.31
C ASP A 24 6.59 20.11 9.43
N LEU A 25 5.35 20.35 9.00
CA LEU A 25 4.75 21.70 9.10
C LEU A 25 4.17 21.99 10.50
N SER A 26 3.97 21.00 11.35
CA SER A 26 3.59 21.21 12.76
C SER A 26 4.72 21.92 13.51
N LYS A 27 5.97 21.50 13.30
CA LYS A 27 7.15 22.17 13.87
C LYS A 27 7.36 23.57 13.29
N GLN A 28 7.08 23.74 11.98
CA GLN A 28 7.10 25.09 11.38
C GLN A 28 6.07 26.00 12.06
N ALA A 29 4.83 25.53 12.29
CA ALA A 29 3.81 26.31 12.96
C ALA A 29 4.21 26.68 14.39
N ASN A 30 4.82 25.75 15.13
CA ASN A 30 5.31 25.98 16.48
C ASN A 30 6.40 27.07 16.51
N ALA A 31 7.39 26.96 15.62
CA ALA A 31 8.43 27.99 15.49
C ALA A 31 7.84 29.37 15.12
N TYR A 32 6.85 29.39 14.24
CA TYR A 32 6.17 30.63 13.87
C TYR A 32 5.35 31.22 15.03
N ARG A 33 4.73 30.38 15.86
CA ARG A 33 4.07 30.76 17.11
C ARG A 33 5.06 31.38 18.09
N GLU A 34 6.20 30.76 18.33
CA GLU A 34 7.24 31.26 19.22
C GLU A 34 7.75 32.65 18.79
N LEU A 35 8.09 32.81 17.51
CA LEU A 35 8.51 34.12 16.97
C LEU A 35 7.43 35.16 17.14
N SER A 36 6.17 34.85 16.90
CA SER A 36 5.06 35.78 17.01
C SER A 36 4.83 36.21 18.46
N LEU A 37 4.93 35.30 19.42
CA LEU A 37 4.81 35.59 20.84
C LEU A 37 6.01 36.44 21.34
N LEU A 38 7.23 36.15 20.91
CA LEU A 38 8.40 36.98 21.22
C LEU A 38 8.25 38.40 20.68
N MET A 39 7.65 38.55 19.51
CA MET A 39 7.31 39.86 18.93
C MET A 39 6.08 40.51 19.60
N ARG A 40 5.53 39.92 20.64
CA ARG A 40 4.32 40.38 21.37
C ARG A 40 3.10 40.58 20.46
N ARG A 41 2.94 39.75 19.41
CA ARG A 41 1.73 39.73 18.62
C ARG A 41 0.60 39.07 19.44
N PRO A 42 -0.66 39.55 19.33
CA PRO A 42 -1.76 38.96 20.08
C PRO A 42 -1.97 37.51 19.64
N PRO A 43 -2.06 36.56 20.58
CA PRO A 43 -2.31 35.15 20.27
C PRO A 43 -3.78 34.92 19.92
N GLY A 44 -4.03 33.98 19.00
CA GLY A 44 -5.35 33.45 18.67
C GLY A 44 -5.59 32.05 19.27
N ARG A 45 -6.30 31.19 18.53
CA ARG A 45 -6.61 29.83 18.92
C ARG A 45 -5.31 29.05 19.19
N GLU A 46 -5.26 28.30 20.28
CA GLU A 46 -4.09 27.50 20.71
C GLU A 46 -2.78 28.32 20.78
N ALA A 47 -2.92 29.61 21.08
CA ALA A 47 -1.82 30.59 21.12
C ALA A 47 -1.09 30.81 19.77
N PHE A 48 -1.58 30.29 18.67
CA PHE A 48 -1.06 30.57 17.34
C PHE A 48 -1.42 32.00 16.91
N PRO A 49 -0.56 32.65 16.09
CA PRO A 49 -0.91 33.94 15.53
C PRO A 49 -2.06 33.82 14.53
N GLY A 50 -2.85 34.89 14.39
CA GLY A 50 -4.03 34.89 13.52
C GLY A 50 -3.77 34.59 12.04
N ASP A 51 -2.53 34.74 11.60
CA ASP A 51 -2.08 34.50 10.22
C ASP A 51 -1.40 33.13 10.01
N VAL A 52 -1.49 32.20 10.97
CA VAL A 52 -0.88 30.86 10.82
C VAL A 52 -1.47 30.08 9.66
N PHE A 53 -2.77 30.20 9.40
CA PHE A 53 -3.39 29.63 8.21
C PHE A 53 -2.72 30.14 6.93
N PHE A 54 -2.50 31.45 6.82
CA PHE A 54 -1.83 32.04 5.67
C PHE A 54 -0.37 31.63 5.57
N CYS A 55 0.30 31.38 6.69
CA CYS A 55 1.67 30.83 6.70
C CYS A 55 1.73 29.49 5.93
N HIS A 56 0.77 28.59 6.11
CA HIS A 56 0.70 27.32 5.40
C HIS A 56 0.08 27.44 4.01
N SER A 57 -1.00 28.20 3.83
CA SER A 57 -1.68 28.30 2.54
C SER A 57 -0.79 28.92 1.47
N ARG A 58 -0.10 30.03 1.77
CA ARG A 58 0.85 30.65 0.83
C ARG A 58 2.06 29.77 0.47
N LEU A 59 2.36 28.73 1.29
CA LEU A 59 3.37 27.73 1.00
C LEU A 59 2.82 26.64 0.08
N LEU A 60 1.70 26.03 0.46
CA LEU A 60 1.14 24.84 -0.17
C LEU A 60 0.46 25.14 -1.52
N GLU A 61 -0.16 26.32 -1.66
CA GLU A 61 -0.77 26.75 -2.93
C GLU A 61 0.24 27.01 -4.07
N ARG A 62 1.53 27.01 -3.77
CA ARG A 62 2.60 27.04 -4.77
C ARG A 62 2.75 25.71 -5.51
N SER A 63 2.24 24.62 -4.94
CA SER A 63 2.22 23.30 -5.55
C SER A 63 1.13 23.24 -6.60
N SER A 64 1.50 22.96 -7.85
CA SER A 64 0.57 23.01 -8.97
C SER A 64 1.05 22.20 -10.17
N LYS A 65 0.14 21.91 -11.09
CA LYS A 65 0.43 21.47 -12.45
C LYS A 65 0.27 22.64 -13.39
N LEU A 66 1.36 23.03 -14.05
CA LEU A 66 1.35 24.12 -15.04
C LEU A 66 0.63 23.70 -16.32
N SER A 67 0.05 24.67 -17.01
CA SER A 67 -0.49 24.46 -18.35
C SER A 67 0.62 24.17 -19.36
N ALA A 68 0.25 23.59 -20.50
CA ALA A 68 1.20 23.32 -21.59
C ALA A 68 1.90 24.61 -22.08
N GLU A 69 1.21 25.75 -22.06
CA GLU A 69 1.75 27.07 -22.45
C GLU A 69 2.88 27.54 -21.51
N LEU A 70 2.84 27.11 -20.22
CA LEU A 70 3.85 27.39 -19.21
C LEU A 70 4.89 26.26 -19.06
N GLY A 71 4.96 25.35 -20.02
CA GLY A 71 5.93 24.27 -20.04
C GLY A 71 5.46 22.94 -19.43
N GLY A 72 4.24 22.89 -18.87
CA GLY A 72 3.63 21.63 -18.40
C GLY A 72 4.32 20.97 -17.18
N GLY A 73 5.23 21.65 -16.50
CA GLY A 73 5.87 21.15 -15.28
C GLY A 73 4.89 20.97 -14.11
N SER A 74 5.31 20.28 -13.07
CA SER A 74 4.47 20.13 -11.86
C SER A 74 5.30 20.12 -10.59
N LEU A 75 4.69 20.59 -9.51
CA LEU A 75 5.21 20.49 -8.15
C LEU A 75 4.16 19.81 -7.27
N THR A 76 4.52 18.62 -6.78
CA THR A 76 3.73 17.90 -5.78
C THR A 76 4.34 18.10 -4.40
N SER A 77 3.54 18.47 -3.41
CA SER A 77 3.99 18.59 -2.03
C SER A 77 3.31 17.55 -1.13
N LEU A 78 4.09 16.94 -0.26
CA LEU A 78 3.64 16.04 0.79
C LEU A 78 3.95 16.66 2.15
N PRO A 79 3.04 17.48 2.71
CA PRO A 79 3.21 18.03 4.05
C PRO A 79 2.91 16.95 5.10
N ILE A 80 3.86 16.74 6.01
CA ILE A 80 3.67 15.89 7.18
C ILE A 80 3.14 16.77 8.30
N ILE A 81 2.08 16.31 8.96
CA ILE A 81 1.44 16.93 10.12
C ILE A 81 1.42 15.93 11.25
N GLU A 82 1.96 16.33 12.39
CA GLU A 82 1.91 15.55 13.61
C GLU A 82 0.53 15.71 14.27
N THR A 83 -0.09 14.59 14.66
CA THR A 83 -1.32 14.57 15.45
C THR A 83 -1.03 13.95 16.81
N LEU A 84 -1.57 14.54 17.88
CA LEU A 84 -1.53 13.96 19.20
C LEU A 84 -2.68 12.96 19.35
N GLU A 85 -2.37 11.73 19.74
CA GLU A 85 -3.37 10.65 19.94
C GLU A 85 -4.32 10.45 18.73
N GLY A 86 -3.86 10.78 17.51
CA GLY A 86 -4.67 10.68 16.30
C GLY A 86 -5.74 11.77 16.15
N GLU A 87 -5.70 12.84 16.96
CA GLU A 87 -6.68 13.93 16.87
C GLU A 87 -6.45 14.80 15.62
N VAL A 88 -7.24 14.57 14.59
CA VAL A 88 -7.22 15.35 13.33
C VAL A 88 -8.04 16.64 13.41
N SER A 89 -8.85 16.82 14.46
CA SER A 89 -9.70 17.99 14.69
C SER A 89 -8.95 19.19 15.30
N ALA A 90 -7.69 19.01 15.68
CA ALA A 90 -6.82 20.07 16.18
C ALA A 90 -6.62 21.18 15.15
N TYR A 91 -6.15 22.36 15.60
CA TYR A 91 -6.14 23.57 14.78
C TYR A 91 -5.23 23.47 13.54
N ILE A 92 -4.00 22.99 13.68
CA ILE A 92 -3.08 22.88 12.55
C ILE A 92 -3.50 21.77 11.56
N PRO A 93 -3.84 20.55 12.00
CA PRO A 93 -4.33 19.51 11.08
C PRO A 93 -5.54 19.96 10.26
N THR A 94 -6.55 20.58 10.88
CA THR A 94 -7.76 21.05 10.16
C THR A 94 -7.44 22.12 9.13
N ASN A 95 -6.53 23.04 9.44
CA ASN A 95 -6.07 24.06 8.50
C ASN A 95 -5.41 23.41 7.27
N VAL A 96 -4.48 22.48 7.49
CA VAL A 96 -3.75 21.86 6.38
C VAL A 96 -4.63 20.95 5.53
N ILE A 97 -5.55 20.19 6.14
CA ILE A 97 -6.55 19.40 5.40
C ILE A 97 -7.42 20.30 4.50
N SER A 98 -7.75 21.51 4.96
CA SER A 98 -8.56 22.44 4.15
C SER A 98 -7.80 23.04 2.96
N ILE A 99 -6.48 23.20 3.08
CA ILE A 99 -5.60 23.73 2.03
C ILE A 99 -5.27 22.67 0.99
N THR A 100 -4.97 21.44 1.42
CA THR A 100 -4.49 20.33 0.57
C THR A 100 -5.62 19.62 -0.17
N ASP A 101 -5.26 18.82 -1.18
CA ASP A 101 -6.20 18.00 -1.97
C ASP A 101 -6.55 16.66 -1.32
N GLY A 102 -6.45 16.56 -0.04
CA GLY A 102 -6.77 15.37 0.73
C GLY A 102 -5.71 15.04 1.77
N GLN A 103 -5.85 13.88 2.40
CA GLN A 103 -4.92 13.42 3.43
C GLN A 103 -4.70 11.91 3.34
N ILE A 104 -3.47 11.50 3.67
CA ILE A 104 -3.10 10.11 3.96
C ILE A 104 -3.09 9.98 5.48
N TYR A 105 -3.94 9.11 6.03
CA TYR A 105 -4.10 8.93 7.46
C TYR A 105 -3.29 7.71 7.92
N LEU A 106 -2.24 7.95 8.70
CA LEU A 106 -1.40 6.90 9.28
C LEU A 106 -1.86 6.60 10.70
N GLN A 107 -2.03 5.32 11.02
CA GLN A 107 -2.50 4.87 12.33
C GLN A 107 -1.44 4.01 13.04
N PRO A 108 -1.11 4.32 14.32
CA PRO A 108 -0.16 3.51 15.09
C PRO A 108 -0.59 2.04 15.24
N ASP A 109 -1.88 1.77 15.41
CA ASP A 109 -2.41 0.42 15.58
C ASP A 109 -2.13 -0.46 14.35
N LEU A 110 -2.27 0.09 13.14
CA LEU A 110 -1.91 -0.60 11.91
C LEU A 110 -0.40 -0.89 11.82
N PHE A 111 0.42 0.07 12.26
CA PHE A 111 1.87 -0.12 12.29
C PHE A 111 2.29 -1.25 13.23
N PHE A 112 1.73 -1.28 14.44
CA PHE A 112 2.04 -2.31 15.43
C PHE A 112 1.46 -3.68 15.06
N SER A 113 0.36 -3.74 14.31
CA SER A 113 -0.18 -4.99 13.76
C SER A 113 0.60 -5.51 12.53
N GLY A 114 1.68 -4.83 12.11
CA GLY A 114 2.53 -5.25 11.00
C GLY A 114 2.06 -4.79 9.63
N ILE A 115 1.01 -3.96 9.54
CA ILE A 115 0.56 -3.35 8.28
C ILE A 115 1.45 -2.15 7.97
N ARG A 116 2.29 -2.27 6.97
CA ARG A 116 3.26 -1.25 6.55
C ARG A 116 3.24 -1.08 5.04
N PRO A 117 2.96 0.14 4.53
CA PRO A 117 2.71 1.39 5.29
C PRO A 117 1.43 1.33 6.13
N ALA A 118 1.44 2.00 7.29
CA ALA A 118 0.35 2.00 8.25
C ALA A 118 -0.81 2.93 7.83
N MET A 119 -1.16 2.91 6.56
CA MET A 119 -2.16 3.78 5.95
C MET A 119 -3.57 3.19 6.08
N ASN A 120 -4.47 3.95 6.68
CA ASN A 120 -5.88 3.60 6.67
C ASN A 120 -6.53 4.10 5.37
N ALA A 121 -6.72 3.18 4.41
CA ALA A 121 -7.30 3.49 3.10
C ALA A 121 -8.77 3.94 3.18
N GLY A 122 -9.52 3.48 4.20
CA GLY A 122 -10.93 3.81 4.38
C GLY A 122 -11.16 5.29 4.70
N VAL A 123 -10.34 5.88 5.58
CA VAL A 123 -10.45 7.27 6.02
C VAL A 123 -9.54 8.25 5.27
N SER A 124 -8.55 7.74 4.54
CA SER A 124 -7.71 8.57 3.67
C SER A 124 -8.52 9.07 2.47
N VAL A 125 -8.33 10.33 2.10
CA VAL A 125 -9.09 10.97 1.03
C VAL A 125 -8.15 11.64 0.04
N SER A 126 -8.43 11.48 -1.25
CA SER A 126 -7.82 12.28 -2.32
C SER A 126 -8.93 13.02 -3.10
N ARG A 127 -8.86 14.35 -3.17
CA ARG A 127 -9.77 15.17 -3.98
C ARG A 127 -9.42 15.14 -5.46
N VAL A 128 -8.15 14.86 -5.80
CA VAL A 128 -7.69 14.66 -7.18
C VAL A 128 -8.16 13.29 -7.68
N GLY A 129 -8.06 12.28 -6.81
CA GLY A 129 -8.56 10.94 -7.07
C GLY A 129 -8.02 10.32 -8.36
N GLY A 130 -8.89 9.66 -9.09
CA GLY A 130 -8.53 8.98 -10.34
C GLY A 130 -8.04 9.89 -11.48
N ALA A 131 -8.14 11.21 -11.35
CA ALA A 131 -7.62 12.13 -12.37
C ALA A 131 -6.08 12.11 -12.47
N ALA A 132 -5.39 11.73 -11.38
CA ALA A 132 -3.93 11.58 -11.37
C ALA A 132 -3.45 10.19 -11.79
N GLN A 133 -4.35 9.21 -11.88
CA GLN A 133 -4.04 7.81 -12.21
C GLN A 133 -4.01 7.60 -13.73
N ILE A 134 -3.15 6.71 -14.19
CA ILE A 134 -3.25 6.14 -15.54
C ILE A 134 -4.54 5.32 -15.64
N LYS A 135 -5.05 5.09 -16.85
CA LYS A 135 -6.32 4.40 -17.05
C LYS A 135 -6.32 2.98 -16.48
N GLY A 136 -5.23 2.23 -16.69
CA GLY A 136 -5.06 0.89 -16.13
C GLY A 136 -5.20 0.87 -14.61
N MET A 137 -4.49 1.77 -13.89
CA MET A 137 -4.61 1.88 -12.45
C MET A 137 -6.04 2.25 -12.02
N LYS A 138 -6.67 3.20 -12.70
CA LYS A 138 -8.04 3.60 -12.41
C LYS A 138 -9.06 2.45 -12.59
N GLY A 139 -8.82 1.60 -13.60
CA GLY A 139 -9.66 0.43 -13.86
C GLY A 139 -9.59 -0.60 -12.74
N VAL A 140 -8.38 -0.92 -12.26
CA VAL A 140 -8.17 -1.97 -11.24
C VAL A 140 -8.39 -1.50 -9.81
N ALA A 141 -8.03 -0.26 -9.48
CA ALA A 141 -8.11 0.27 -8.12
C ALA A 141 -9.45 0.97 -7.80
N GLY A 142 -10.35 1.10 -8.77
CA GLY A 142 -11.59 1.86 -8.60
C GLY A 142 -12.49 1.37 -7.47
N GLY A 143 -12.58 0.06 -7.27
CA GLY A 143 -13.36 -0.58 -6.19
C GLY A 143 -12.56 -0.81 -4.90
N LEU A 144 -11.23 -0.87 -4.99
CA LEU A 144 -10.34 -1.32 -3.90
C LEU A 144 -10.59 -0.61 -2.55
N ARG A 145 -10.81 0.70 -2.59
CA ARG A 145 -11.05 1.48 -1.37
C ARG A 145 -12.36 1.08 -0.68
N LEU A 146 -13.41 0.81 -1.45
CA LEU A 146 -14.70 0.37 -0.92
C LEU A 146 -14.58 -1.04 -0.36
N ASP A 147 -13.87 -1.92 -1.06
CA ASP A 147 -13.63 -3.30 -0.63
C ASP A 147 -12.84 -3.35 0.68
N LEU A 148 -11.80 -2.52 0.82
CA LEU A 148 -11.04 -2.40 2.07
C LEU A 148 -11.85 -1.78 3.21
N ALA A 149 -12.75 -0.82 2.93
CA ALA A 149 -13.63 -0.26 3.95
C ALA A 149 -14.64 -1.32 4.44
N ALA A 150 -15.28 -2.05 3.51
CA ALA A 150 -16.19 -3.15 3.84
C ALA A 150 -15.47 -4.28 4.61
N PHE A 151 -14.24 -4.62 4.20
CA PHE A 151 -13.41 -5.59 4.92
C PHE A 151 -13.19 -5.18 6.38
N ARG A 152 -12.88 -3.91 6.67
CA ARG A 152 -12.67 -3.45 8.05
C ARG A 152 -13.93 -3.54 8.91
N GLU A 153 -15.08 -3.29 8.33
CA GLU A 153 -16.37 -3.48 9.02
C GLU A 153 -16.63 -4.96 9.33
N LEU A 154 -16.37 -5.85 8.35
CA LEU A 154 -16.51 -7.30 8.53
C LEU A 154 -15.52 -7.86 9.54
N GLU A 155 -14.26 -7.41 9.51
CA GLU A 155 -13.22 -7.79 10.46
C GLU A 155 -13.63 -7.47 11.90
N ALA A 156 -14.16 -6.26 12.14
CA ALA A 156 -14.68 -5.87 13.45
C ALA A 156 -15.87 -6.74 13.90
N PHE A 157 -16.74 -7.15 12.97
CA PHE A 157 -17.85 -8.07 13.24
C PHE A 157 -17.36 -9.48 13.58
N ALA A 158 -16.39 -9.99 12.84
CA ALA A 158 -15.81 -11.32 13.06
C ALA A 158 -15.16 -11.44 14.44
N GLN A 159 -14.52 -10.38 14.94
CA GLN A 159 -13.93 -10.33 16.27
C GLN A 159 -14.95 -10.45 17.40
N LEU A 160 -16.23 -10.15 17.15
CA LEU A 160 -17.31 -10.33 18.12
C LEU A 160 -17.80 -11.78 18.25
N GLY A 161 -17.20 -12.75 17.51
CA GLY A 161 -17.53 -14.15 17.60
C GLY A 161 -18.84 -14.54 16.92
N THR A 162 -19.30 -13.79 15.93
CA THR A 162 -20.50 -14.07 15.15
C THR A 162 -20.19 -15.10 14.08
N ASP A 163 -21.00 -16.16 13.94
CA ASP A 163 -20.89 -17.08 12.82
C ASP A 163 -21.24 -16.34 11.52
N LEU A 164 -20.28 -16.32 10.59
CA LEU A 164 -20.44 -15.70 9.28
C LEU A 164 -20.96 -16.73 8.28
N ASP A 165 -21.81 -16.28 7.35
CA ASP A 165 -22.16 -17.11 6.22
C ASP A 165 -20.98 -17.29 5.27
N PRO A 166 -20.96 -18.39 4.44
CA PRO A 166 -19.81 -18.70 3.58
C PRO A 166 -19.43 -17.59 2.59
N ALA A 167 -20.38 -16.79 2.11
CA ALA A 167 -20.10 -15.71 1.18
C ALA A 167 -19.41 -14.54 1.89
N THR A 168 -19.88 -14.19 3.10
CA THR A 168 -19.27 -13.17 3.95
C THR A 168 -17.87 -13.60 4.41
N GLN A 169 -17.68 -14.90 4.73
CA GLN A 169 -16.36 -15.43 5.06
C GLN A 169 -15.38 -15.31 3.89
N ALA A 170 -15.80 -15.68 2.68
CA ALA A 170 -14.96 -15.56 1.48
C ALA A 170 -14.57 -14.09 1.20
N GLN A 171 -15.49 -13.14 1.44
CA GLN A 171 -15.19 -11.71 1.31
C GLN A 171 -14.19 -11.25 2.36
N LEU A 172 -14.28 -11.73 3.60
CA LEU A 172 -13.34 -11.45 4.67
C LEU A 172 -11.94 -12.00 4.34
N ASP A 173 -11.87 -13.26 3.87
CA ASP A 173 -10.62 -13.91 3.50
C ASP A 173 -9.92 -13.21 2.32
N ARG A 174 -10.69 -12.77 1.33
CA ARG A 174 -10.17 -11.92 0.24
C ARG A 174 -9.64 -10.59 0.77
N GLY A 175 -10.34 -9.97 1.71
CA GLY A 175 -9.90 -8.74 2.37
C GLY A 175 -8.55 -8.89 3.07
N TYR A 176 -8.31 -9.98 3.80
CA TYR A 176 -7.02 -10.27 4.41
C TYR A 176 -5.91 -10.40 3.37
N ARG A 177 -6.14 -11.12 2.27
CA ARG A 177 -5.18 -11.26 1.17
C ARG A 177 -4.86 -9.91 0.53
N MET A 178 -5.88 -9.06 0.33
CA MET A 178 -5.68 -7.70 -0.18
C MET A 178 -4.83 -6.85 0.76
N VAL A 179 -5.02 -6.98 2.08
CA VAL A 179 -4.18 -6.27 3.07
C VAL A 179 -2.73 -6.76 3.03
N GLU A 180 -2.50 -8.08 2.89
CA GLU A 180 -1.15 -8.63 2.73
C GLU A 180 -0.49 -8.12 1.45
N LEU A 181 -1.20 -8.17 0.32
CA LEU A 181 -0.72 -7.72 -0.98
C LEU A 181 -0.35 -6.21 -1.00
N LEU A 182 -1.00 -5.41 -0.17
CA LEU A 182 -0.74 -3.97 -0.10
C LEU A 182 0.38 -3.59 0.88
N LYS A 183 0.96 -4.55 1.59
CA LYS A 183 2.15 -4.31 2.39
C LYS A 183 3.36 -4.08 1.48
N GLN A 184 4.21 -3.16 1.86
CA GLN A 184 5.39 -2.80 1.08
C GLN A 184 6.60 -2.64 1.99
N ASN A 185 7.71 -3.24 1.62
CA ASN A 185 8.96 -3.10 2.35
C ASN A 185 9.51 -1.67 2.24
N GLN A 186 10.23 -1.24 3.27
CA GLN A 186 10.90 0.05 3.26
C GLN A 186 11.96 0.11 2.15
N PHE A 187 12.05 1.24 1.45
CA PHE A 187 12.97 1.47 0.34
C PHE A 187 12.80 0.54 -0.87
N SER A 188 11.63 -0.06 -1.02
CA SER A 188 11.30 -0.98 -2.11
C SER A 188 10.17 -0.40 -2.98
N PRO A 189 10.44 0.64 -3.79
CA PRO A 189 9.42 1.21 -4.67
C PRO A 189 9.06 0.24 -5.78
N MET A 190 7.76 0.15 -6.09
CA MET A 190 7.22 -0.71 -7.13
C MET A 190 6.83 0.14 -8.36
N PRO A 191 7.25 -0.22 -9.60
CA PRO A 191 6.80 0.44 -10.81
C PRO A 191 5.27 0.38 -10.99
N VAL A 192 4.69 1.41 -11.62
CA VAL A 192 3.23 1.51 -11.77
C VAL A 192 2.62 0.32 -12.50
N ALA A 193 3.29 -0.21 -13.54
CA ALA A 193 2.81 -1.36 -14.28
C ALA A 193 2.70 -2.61 -13.39
N GLU A 194 3.68 -2.84 -12.53
CA GLU A 194 3.66 -3.94 -11.56
C GLU A 194 2.56 -3.75 -10.53
N GLN A 195 2.37 -2.53 -9.99
CA GLN A 195 1.25 -2.23 -9.09
C GLN A 195 -0.10 -2.54 -9.73
N VAL A 196 -0.28 -2.19 -11.01
CA VAL A 196 -1.51 -2.44 -11.76
C VAL A 196 -1.76 -3.95 -11.88
N VAL A 197 -0.74 -4.72 -12.24
CA VAL A 197 -0.81 -6.20 -12.35
C VAL A 197 -1.18 -6.84 -11.01
N MET A 198 -0.53 -6.43 -9.92
CA MET A 198 -0.78 -7.00 -8.59
C MET A 198 -2.17 -6.65 -8.05
N ILE A 199 -2.61 -5.39 -8.18
CA ILE A 199 -3.96 -4.98 -7.78
C ILE A 199 -5.02 -5.70 -8.63
N TYR A 200 -4.75 -5.92 -9.92
CA TYR A 200 -5.63 -6.70 -10.78
C TYR A 200 -5.79 -8.13 -10.25
N ALA A 201 -4.69 -8.82 -9.97
CA ALA A 201 -4.71 -10.18 -9.47
C ALA A 201 -5.50 -10.28 -8.14
N GLY A 202 -5.28 -9.36 -7.21
CA GLY A 202 -6.00 -9.33 -5.93
C GLY A 202 -7.49 -9.02 -6.07
N THR A 203 -7.86 -7.97 -6.81
CA THR A 203 -9.26 -7.54 -6.94
C THR A 203 -10.11 -8.49 -7.76
N LYS A 204 -9.53 -9.20 -8.72
CA LYS A 204 -10.25 -10.19 -9.54
C LYS A 204 -10.35 -11.59 -8.90
N GLY A 205 -9.75 -11.77 -7.71
CA GLY A 205 -9.87 -13.02 -6.95
C GLY A 205 -8.89 -14.12 -7.34
N HIS A 206 -7.85 -13.81 -8.11
CA HIS A 206 -6.83 -14.80 -8.49
C HIS A 206 -5.95 -15.28 -7.33
N LEU A 207 -6.04 -14.60 -6.18
CA LEU A 207 -5.38 -14.97 -4.93
C LEU A 207 -6.28 -15.77 -3.98
N ASP A 208 -7.53 -16.06 -4.34
CA ASP A 208 -8.50 -16.69 -3.42
C ASP A 208 -8.09 -18.10 -2.97
N SER A 209 -7.29 -18.82 -3.77
CA SER A 209 -6.71 -20.12 -3.43
C SER A 209 -5.41 -20.05 -2.63
N VAL A 210 -4.72 -18.91 -2.65
CA VAL A 210 -3.42 -18.73 -1.98
C VAL A 210 -3.63 -18.57 -0.48
N PRO A 211 -2.90 -19.32 0.39
CA PRO A 211 -2.92 -19.09 1.83
C PRO A 211 -2.47 -17.65 2.17
N ILE A 212 -3.09 -17.05 3.19
CA ILE A 212 -2.80 -15.64 3.56
C ILE A 212 -1.31 -15.40 3.85
N ASN A 213 -0.66 -16.38 4.51
CA ASN A 213 0.76 -16.26 4.87
C ASN A 213 1.71 -16.32 3.66
N ASP A 214 1.24 -16.89 2.55
CA ASP A 214 2.05 -17.12 1.36
C ASP A 214 1.84 -16.04 0.28
N VAL A 215 0.90 -15.10 0.51
CA VAL A 215 0.59 -14.01 -0.43
C VAL A 215 1.84 -13.17 -0.76
N ALA A 216 2.68 -12.86 0.22
CA ALA A 216 3.90 -12.07 0.00
C ALA A 216 4.93 -12.83 -0.85
N GLN A 217 5.04 -14.15 -0.66
CA GLN A 217 5.93 -15.00 -1.48
C GLN A 217 5.37 -15.13 -2.89
N TRP A 218 4.06 -15.41 -3.02
CA TRP A 218 3.37 -15.47 -4.30
C TRP A 218 3.58 -14.17 -5.11
N GLU A 219 3.47 -13.01 -4.46
CA GLU A 219 3.72 -11.70 -5.09
C GLU A 219 5.14 -11.61 -5.65
N ALA A 220 6.14 -11.96 -4.83
CA ALA A 220 7.54 -11.88 -5.24
C ALA A 220 7.84 -12.78 -6.44
N ASP A 221 7.39 -14.04 -6.38
CA ASP A 221 7.62 -15.05 -7.40
C ASP A 221 6.85 -14.72 -8.70
N PHE A 222 5.62 -14.23 -8.58
CA PHE A 222 4.82 -13.82 -9.73
C PHE A 222 5.41 -12.60 -10.44
N LEU A 223 5.91 -11.61 -9.68
CA LEU A 223 6.59 -10.46 -10.28
C LEU A 223 7.90 -10.86 -10.97
N GLU A 224 8.66 -11.79 -10.41
CA GLU A 224 9.84 -12.35 -11.07
C GLU A 224 9.47 -13.07 -12.36
N PHE A 225 8.47 -13.94 -12.32
CA PHE A 225 7.94 -14.63 -13.51
C PHE A 225 7.49 -13.66 -14.61
N ILE A 226 6.74 -12.62 -14.25
CA ILE A 226 6.28 -11.60 -15.22
C ILE A 226 7.45 -10.82 -15.80
N ARG A 227 8.44 -10.44 -15.00
CA ARG A 227 9.64 -9.70 -15.50
C ARG A 227 10.46 -10.54 -16.45
N ASP A 228 10.62 -11.82 -16.16
CA ASP A 228 11.53 -12.70 -16.91
C ASP A 228 10.87 -13.30 -18.15
N GLN A 229 9.61 -13.70 -18.05
CA GLN A 229 8.96 -14.49 -19.11
C GLN A 229 7.85 -13.73 -19.85
N LYS A 230 7.29 -12.66 -19.27
CA LYS A 230 6.14 -11.92 -19.82
C LYS A 230 6.35 -10.40 -19.76
N SER A 231 7.60 -9.94 -19.90
CA SER A 231 7.95 -8.51 -19.81
C SER A 231 7.18 -7.62 -20.78
N GLU A 232 6.66 -8.18 -21.88
CA GLU A 232 5.80 -7.49 -22.84
C GLU A 232 4.51 -6.96 -22.19
N ILE A 233 3.97 -7.62 -21.16
CA ILE A 233 2.78 -7.15 -20.42
C ILE A 233 3.11 -5.85 -19.68
N LEU A 234 4.23 -5.80 -18.93
CA LEU A 234 4.65 -4.61 -18.20
C LEU A 234 5.00 -3.44 -19.15
N THR A 235 5.65 -3.76 -20.25
CA THR A 235 5.98 -2.77 -21.30
C THR A 235 4.71 -2.21 -21.94
N GLY A 236 3.75 -3.08 -22.29
CA GLY A 236 2.48 -2.68 -22.88
C GLY A 236 1.67 -1.78 -21.95
N ILE A 237 1.60 -2.08 -20.65
CA ILE A 237 0.94 -1.23 -19.64
C ILE A 237 1.67 0.11 -19.50
N THR A 238 3.01 0.11 -19.52
CA THR A 238 3.81 1.33 -19.35
C THR A 238 3.63 2.26 -20.54
N GLU A 239 3.61 1.74 -21.77
CA GLU A 239 3.49 2.52 -23.00
C GLU A 239 2.07 3.01 -23.25
N SER A 240 1.06 2.15 -23.04
CA SER A 240 -0.35 2.49 -23.27
C SER A 240 -0.97 3.27 -22.12
N GLY A 241 -0.47 3.08 -20.90
CA GLY A 241 -1.10 3.57 -19.66
C GLY A 241 -2.45 2.89 -19.35
N ASP A 242 -2.75 1.77 -20.01
CA ASP A 242 -4.04 1.10 -19.91
C ASP A 242 -3.87 -0.42 -19.95
N ILE A 243 -4.88 -1.16 -19.44
CA ILE A 243 -5.03 -2.59 -19.68
C ILE A 243 -6.17 -2.73 -20.71
N GLY A 244 -5.81 -2.79 -21.99
CA GLY A 244 -6.77 -3.13 -23.03
C GLY A 244 -7.10 -4.62 -23.04
N ASP A 245 -8.17 -5.00 -23.74
CA ASP A 245 -8.68 -6.38 -23.79
C ASP A 245 -7.59 -7.43 -24.12
N ASP A 246 -6.67 -7.10 -25.04
CA ASP A 246 -5.58 -7.99 -25.44
C ASP A 246 -4.56 -8.19 -24.30
N LEU A 247 -4.18 -7.11 -23.60
CA LEU A 247 -3.27 -7.18 -22.46
C LEU A 247 -3.93 -7.86 -21.25
N GLU A 248 -5.23 -7.66 -21.04
CA GLU A 248 -5.99 -8.36 -20.01
C GLU A 248 -5.99 -9.87 -20.24
N GLN A 249 -6.21 -10.31 -21.47
CA GLN A 249 -6.14 -11.75 -21.81
C GLN A 249 -4.74 -12.33 -21.63
N GLN A 250 -3.70 -11.59 -22.02
CA GLN A 250 -2.31 -12.02 -21.79
C GLN A 250 -2.00 -12.13 -20.30
N LEU A 251 -2.45 -11.17 -19.50
CA LEU A 251 -2.27 -11.17 -18.04
C LEU A 251 -3.02 -12.35 -17.39
N LEU A 252 -4.27 -12.62 -17.77
CA LEU A 252 -5.01 -13.77 -17.31
C LEU A 252 -4.31 -15.08 -17.66
N GLY A 253 -3.83 -15.22 -18.90
CA GLY A 253 -3.05 -16.38 -19.33
C GLY A 253 -1.75 -16.55 -18.52
N ALA A 254 -1.08 -15.45 -18.19
CA ALA A 254 0.14 -15.47 -17.39
C ALA A 254 -0.13 -15.88 -15.92
N ILE A 255 -1.23 -15.41 -15.32
CA ILE A 255 -1.64 -15.81 -13.96
C ILE A 255 -1.99 -17.30 -13.93
N ASP A 256 -2.75 -17.78 -14.89
CA ASP A 256 -3.12 -19.20 -14.97
C ASP A 256 -1.90 -20.10 -15.20
N GLU A 257 -0.94 -19.67 -16.02
CA GLU A 257 0.32 -20.39 -16.26
C GLU A 257 1.16 -20.45 -14.98
N PHE A 258 1.30 -19.32 -14.29
CA PHE A 258 2.05 -19.24 -13.05
C PHE A 258 1.44 -20.11 -11.95
N ASN A 259 0.13 -20.06 -11.73
CA ASN A 259 -0.54 -20.86 -10.70
C ASN A 259 -0.36 -22.37 -10.98
N ARG A 260 -0.42 -22.82 -12.25
CA ARG A 260 -0.13 -24.23 -12.60
C ARG A 260 1.32 -24.62 -12.33
N LEU A 261 2.28 -23.71 -12.48
CA LEU A 261 3.68 -23.97 -12.17
C LEU A 261 3.87 -24.11 -10.65
N GLN A 262 3.21 -23.28 -9.86
CA GLN A 262 3.24 -23.37 -8.39
C GLN A 262 2.61 -24.69 -7.90
N ASP A 263 1.41 -25.03 -8.36
CA ASP A 263 0.75 -26.32 -8.05
C ASP A 263 1.63 -27.53 -8.41
N GLY A 264 2.37 -27.46 -9.51
CA GLY A 264 3.31 -28.48 -9.93
C GLY A 264 4.56 -28.60 -9.07
N ILE A 265 5.05 -27.48 -8.53
CA ILE A 265 6.19 -27.44 -7.62
C ILE A 265 5.77 -28.01 -6.25
N GLU A 266 4.65 -27.58 -5.69
CA GLU A 266 4.10 -28.11 -4.43
C GLU A 266 3.86 -29.61 -4.50
N ALA A 267 3.25 -30.11 -5.58
CA ALA A 267 3.06 -31.56 -5.77
C ALA A 267 4.37 -32.33 -5.89
N ALA A 268 5.43 -31.73 -6.42
CA ALA A 268 6.75 -32.36 -6.51
C ALA A 268 7.49 -32.35 -5.15
N GLU A 269 7.33 -31.30 -4.36
CA GLU A 269 7.88 -31.19 -3.01
C GLU A 269 7.19 -32.17 -2.04
N GLU A 270 5.86 -32.25 -2.05
CA GLU A 270 5.09 -33.25 -1.27
C GLU A 270 5.47 -34.69 -1.63
N ALA A 271 5.71 -34.96 -2.90
CA ALA A 271 6.15 -36.28 -3.35
C ALA A 271 7.57 -36.62 -2.88
N SER A 272 8.46 -35.63 -2.77
CA SER A 272 9.84 -35.79 -2.29
C SER A 272 9.90 -35.98 -0.77
N ASP A 273 9.10 -35.25 -0.01
CA ASP A 273 9.02 -35.37 1.45
C ASP A 273 8.37 -36.69 1.87
N GLY A 274 7.31 -37.10 1.19
CA GLY A 274 6.70 -38.44 1.40
C GLY A 274 7.64 -39.61 1.07
N ALA A 275 8.60 -39.42 0.15
CA ALA A 275 9.62 -40.42 -0.15
C ALA A 275 10.73 -40.48 0.92
N ALA A 276 11.06 -39.32 1.53
CA ALA A 276 12.04 -39.25 2.61
C ALA A 276 11.54 -39.86 3.93
N GLU A 277 10.25 -39.67 4.27
CA GLU A 277 9.63 -40.31 5.44
C GLU A 277 9.47 -41.83 5.28
N ALA A 278 9.35 -42.34 4.06
CA ALA A 278 9.24 -43.77 3.79
C ALA A 278 10.58 -44.55 3.96
N ASP A 279 11.73 -43.85 3.88
CA ASP A 279 13.07 -44.46 4.03
C ASP A 279 13.56 -44.47 5.49
N GLU A 280 12.88 -43.78 6.43
CA GLU A 280 13.16 -43.75 7.87
C GLU A 280 12.28 -44.72 8.72
N ALA A 281 11.65 -45.71 8.12
CA ALA A 281 10.94 -46.75 8.88
C ALA A 281 11.94 -47.59 9.69
N PRO A 282 11.76 -47.79 11.01
CA PRO A 282 12.74 -48.45 11.86
C PRO A 282 12.87 -49.94 11.47
N ALA A 283 14.10 -50.37 11.30
CA ALA A 283 14.46 -51.77 11.10
C ALA A 283 13.92 -52.62 12.26
N ASP A 284 13.18 -53.66 11.89
CA ASP A 284 12.53 -54.67 12.73
C ASP A 284 13.55 -55.24 13.77
N GLU A 285 13.30 -55.09 15.06
CA GLU A 285 14.04 -55.74 16.14
C GLU A 285 13.76 -57.26 16.09
N ALA A 286 14.79 -58.02 15.77
CA ALA A 286 14.73 -59.48 15.86
C ALA A 286 14.53 -59.93 17.33
N PRO A 287 13.71 -60.93 17.62
CA PRO A 287 13.44 -61.40 18.96
C PRO A 287 14.69 -62.09 19.58
N ALA A 288 15.04 -61.66 20.76
CA ALA A 288 16.09 -62.28 21.58
C ALA A 288 15.72 -63.70 21.99
N ASP A 289 16.60 -64.65 21.71
CA ASP A 289 16.51 -66.05 22.05
C ASP A 289 16.62 -66.23 23.59
N GLU A 290 15.63 -66.85 24.20
CA GLU A 290 15.63 -67.24 25.61
C GLU A 290 16.58 -68.44 25.80
N ALA A 291 17.63 -68.31 26.60
CA ALA A 291 18.42 -69.43 27.08
C ALA A 291 17.82 -69.95 28.41
N PRO A 292 17.76 -71.25 28.62
CA PRO A 292 17.10 -71.85 29.80
C PRO A 292 17.98 -71.79 31.05
N ALA A 293 17.33 -71.52 32.19
CA ALA A 293 17.91 -71.63 33.51
C ALA A 293 18.20 -73.11 33.90
N GLU A 294 19.41 -73.39 34.38
CA GLU A 294 19.70 -74.54 35.20
C GLU A 294 20.22 -74.08 36.55
N GLU A 295 19.56 -74.74 37.58
CA GLU A 295 19.85 -74.91 39.04
C GLU A 295 20.05 -73.69 39.93
#